data_28011e57c3cd5086a34aea434e3de86b
#
_entry.id   28011e57c3cd5086a34aea434e3de86b
#
_cell.length_a   1.000
_cell.length_b   1.000
_cell.length_c   1.000
_cell.angle_alpha   90.00
_cell.angle_beta   90.00
_cell.angle_gamma   90.00
#
_symmetry.space_group_name_H-M   'P 1'
#
loop_
_entity.id
_entity.type
_entity.pdbx_description
1 polymer ?
#
loop_
_entity_poly.entity_id
_entity_poly.type
_entity_poly.pdbx_seq_one_letter_code
_entity_poly.pdbx_strand_id
1 'polypeptide(L)'
;MEHLPRLLLIDDEEPFRETLAKRLKETGYEVLDVGSGMDALTLLDREKIDIVITDIQMPGLSGLEILSEIRAKHIGVEVIMLTGHGEVSSTVESMHLGAYDYLMKPYEYEYLVVKIQEAYRVKRERDQRLKKAEERSLLDKLESSWSPGRRI
;
A
#
# COMPACT_ATOMS: atom_id res chain seq x y z
N MET A 1 -1.66 -22.11 4.16
CA MET A 1 -0.94 -21.29 3.16
C MET A 1 -0.98 -19.84 3.56
N GLU A 2 0.16 -19.24 3.76
CA GLU A 2 0.22 -17.81 3.99
C GLU A 2 -0.06 -17.08 2.68
N HIS A 3 -0.97 -16.14 2.75
CA HIS A 3 -1.29 -15.29 1.63
C HIS A 3 -0.27 -14.15 1.57
N LEU A 4 0.43 -14.03 0.46
CA LEU A 4 1.38 -12.95 0.26
C LEU A 4 0.71 -11.72 -0.35
N PRO A 5 1.19 -10.52 -0.03
CA PRO A 5 0.62 -9.31 -0.61
C PRO A 5 0.93 -9.17 -2.09
N ARG A 6 0.04 -8.51 -2.80
CA ARG A 6 0.27 -8.09 -4.18
C ARG A 6 0.92 -6.72 -4.17
N LEU A 7 2.05 -6.60 -4.84
CA LEU A 7 2.90 -5.42 -4.80
C LEU A 7 2.81 -4.62 -6.10
N LEU A 8 2.85 -3.29 -5.96
CA LEU A 8 3.07 -2.38 -7.07
C LEU A 8 4.36 -1.63 -6.84
N LEU A 9 5.31 -1.78 -7.73
CA LEU A 9 6.59 -1.09 -7.71
C LEU A 9 6.57 0.08 -8.69
N ILE A 10 6.90 1.26 -8.22
CA ILE A 10 6.91 2.48 -9.02
C ILE A 10 8.30 3.08 -8.99
N ASP A 11 8.99 3.13 -10.12
CA ASP A 11 10.31 3.71 -10.24
C ASP A 11 10.55 4.07 -11.71
N ASP A 12 11.03 5.28 -11.98
CA ASP A 12 11.30 5.75 -13.33
C ASP A 12 12.63 5.21 -13.88
N GLU A 13 13.52 4.70 -13.03
CA GLU A 13 14.76 4.08 -13.44
C GLU A 13 14.53 2.61 -13.84
N GLU A 14 14.36 2.38 -15.13
CA GLU A 14 13.97 1.08 -15.66
C GLU A 14 14.89 -0.07 -15.23
N PRO A 15 16.25 0.03 -15.34
CA PRO A 15 17.11 -1.08 -14.93
C PRO A 15 16.97 -1.44 -13.45
N PHE A 16 16.88 -0.44 -12.60
CA PHE A 16 16.67 -0.63 -11.17
C PHE A 16 15.32 -1.26 -10.88
N ARG A 17 14.26 -0.75 -11.51
CA ARG A 17 12.90 -1.27 -11.35
C ARG A 17 12.79 -2.73 -11.77
N GLU A 18 13.33 -3.06 -12.94
CA GLU A 18 13.29 -4.44 -13.46
C GLU A 18 14.03 -5.41 -12.55
N THR A 19 15.22 -5.01 -12.06
CA THR A 19 16.01 -5.84 -11.16
C THR A 19 15.27 -6.10 -9.84
N LEU A 20 14.69 -5.07 -9.25
CA LEU A 20 13.97 -5.21 -8.00
C LEU A 20 12.68 -6.02 -8.19
N ALA A 21 11.93 -5.76 -9.25
CA ALA A 21 10.73 -6.52 -9.56
C ALA A 21 11.02 -8.01 -9.72
N LYS A 22 12.08 -8.34 -10.44
CA LYS A 22 12.53 -9.72 -10.62
C LYS A 22 12.87 -10.38 -9.29
N ARG A 23 13.60 -9.69 -8.45
CA ARG A 23 14.02 -10.21 -7.14
C ARG A 23 12.82 -10.46 -6.23
N LEU A 24 11.86 -9.55 -6.22
CA LEU A 24 10.62 -9.70 -5.46
C LEU A 24 9.79 -10.89 -5.95
N LYS A 25 9.70 -11.08 -7.26
CA LYS A 25 9.01 -12.24 -7.85
C LYS A 25 9.71 -13.55 -7.48
N GLU A 26 11.02 -13.58 -7.50
CA GLU A 26 11.81 -14.75 -7.08
C GLU A 26 11.58 -15.09 -5.60
N THR A 27 11.32 -14.09 -4.77
CA THR A 27 10.97 -14.31 -3.36
C THR A 27 9.57 -14.88 -3.19
N GLY A 28 8.73 -14.79 -4.22
CA GLY A 28 7.38 -15.38 -4.23
C GLY A 28 6.25 -14.37 -4.32
N TYR A 29 6.56 -13.06 -4.37
CA TYR A 29 5.53 -12.03 -4.48
C TYR A 29 4.96 -11.93 -5.89
N GLU A 30 3.69 -11.59 -5.96
CA GLU A 30 3.07 -11.12 -7.19
C GLU A 30 3.36 -9.63 -7.31
N VAL A 31 4.06 -9.22 -8.37
CA VAL A 31 4.56 -7.85 -8.54
C VAL A 31 4.12 -7.29 -9.88
N LEU A 32 3.50 -6.12 -9.83
CA LEU A 32 3.32 -5.27 -11.00
C LEU A 32 4.29 -4.10 -10.86
N ASP A 33 4.88 -3.66 -11.95
CA ASP A 33 5.80 -2.53 -11.93
C ASP A 33 5.49 -1.55 -13.04
N VAL A 34 5.64 -0.27 -12.75
CA VAL A 34 5.40 0.83 -13.68
C VAL A 34 6.49 1.89 -13.52
N GLY A 35 6.70 2.67 -14.57
CA GLY A 35 7.76 3.68 -14.63
C GLY A 35 7.31 5.10 -14.32
N SER A 36 6.02 5.33 -14.04
CA SER A 36 5.52 6.67 -13.77
C SER A 36 4.36 6.66 -12.78
N GLY A 37 4.15 7.81 -12.14
CA GLY A 37 3.04 7.98 -11.22
C GLY A 37 1.68 7.90 -11.90
N MET A 38 1.57 8.41 -13.14
CA MET A 38 0.32 8.35 -13.89
C MET A 38 -0.08 6.91 -14.20
N ASP A 39 0.88 6.09 -14.64
CA ASP A 39 0.63 4.68 -14.89
C ASP A 39 0.25 3.95 -13.60
N ALA A 40 0.88 4.32 -12.48
CA ALA A 40 0.57 3.76 -11.17
C ALA A 40 -0.87 4.03 -10.75
N LEU A 41 -1.33 5.27 -10.90
CA LEU A 41 -2.70 5.65 -10.53
C LEU A 41 -3.72 4.95 -11.42
N THR A 42 -3.45 4.83 -12.71
CA THR A 42 -4.31 4.08 -13.63
C THR A 42 -4.42 2.62 -13.21
N LEU A 43 -3.30 2.03 -12.85
CA LEU A 43 -3.26 0.62 -12.44
C LEU A 43 -3.96 0.39 -11.10
N LEU A 44 -3.80 1.31 -10.14
CA LEU A 44 -4.47 1.22 -8.85
C LEU A 44 -6.00 1.28 -8.95
N ASP A 45 -6.52 1.95 -9.99
CA ASP A 45 -7.97 1.98 -10.24
C ASP A 45 -8.51 0.66 -10.81
N ARG A 46 -7.65 -0.16 -11.39
CA ARG A 46 -8.04 -1.40 -12.08
C ARG A 46 -7.68 -2.67 -11.31
N GLU A 47 -6.57 -2.62 -10.59
CA GLU A 47 -5.99 -3.80 -9.97
C GLU A 47 -6.04 -3.70 -8.46
N LYS A 48 -6.26 -4.82 -7.81
CA LYS A 48 -6.17 -4.88 -6.36
C LYS A 48 -4.72 -4.97 -5.94
N ILE A 49 -4.24 -3.93 -5.30
CA ILE A 49 -2.87 -3.83 -4.78
C ILE A 49 -2.93 -3.75 -3.26
N ASP A 50 -2.06 -4.47 -2.59
CA ASP A 50 -1.96 -4.43 -1.13
C ASP A 50 -0.92 -3.42 -0.65
N ILE A 51 0.24 -3.39 -1.32
CA ILE A 51 1.37 -2.55 -0.92
C ILE A 51 1.98 -1.90 -2.16
N VAL A 52 2.20 -0.61 -2.07
CA VAL A 52 2.92 0.19 -3.06
C VAL A 52 4.32 0.46 -2.54
N ILE A 53 5.32 0.25 -3.38
CA ILE A 53 6.72 0.61 -3.13
C ILE A 53 7.08 1.65 -4.18
N THR A 54 7.38 2.86 -3.75
CA THR A 54 7.63 3.95 -4.69
C THR A 54 8.83 4.80 -4.29
N ASP A 55 9.57 5.24 -5.30
CA ASP A 55 10.57 6.28 -5.12
C ASP A 55 9.88 7.61 -4.79
N ILE A 56 10.53 8.46 -4.00
CA ILE A 56 9.99 9.78 -3.67
C ILE A 56 10.09 10.72 -4.87
N GLN A 57 11.25 10.77 -5.52
CA GLN A 57 11.47 11.69 -6.64
C GLN A 57 11.38 10.98 -7.97
N MET A 58 10.45 11.43 -8.78
CA MET A 58 10.26 10.96 -10.15
C MET A 58 9.79 12.12 -11.02
N PRO A 59 10.14 12.12 -12.32
CA PRO A 59 9.59 13.10 -13.25
C PRO A 59 8.06 13.00 -13.32
N GLY A 60 7.38 14.14 -13.43
CA GLY A 60 5.93 14.18 -13.41
C GLY A 60 5.39 14.07 -12.00
N LEU A 61 4.51 13.11 -11.74
CA LEU A 61 3.99 12.88 -10.39
C LEU A 61 5.07 12.28 -9.49
N SER A 62 5.36 12.97 -8.39
CA SER A 62 6.29 12.49 -7.38
C SER A 62 5.68 11.40 -6.52
N GLY A 63 6.52 10.69 -5.76
CA GLY A 63 6.05 9.71 -4.78
C GLY A 63 5.13 10.33 -3.72
N LEU A 64 5.36 11.58 -3.34
CA LEU A 64 4.48 12.30 -2.39
C LEU A 64 3.09 12.53 -2.96
N GLU A 65 3.00 12.92 -4.22
CA GLU A 65 1.72 13.13 -4.91
C GLU A 65 0.96 11.82 -5.06
N ILE A 66 1.66 10.74 -5.40
CA ILE A 66 1.08 9.39 -5.48
C ILE A 66 0.54 8.97 -4.10
N LEU A 67 1.32 9.19 -3.05
CA LEU A 67 0.91 8.87 -1.69
C LEU A 67 -0.37 9.61 -1.30
N SER A 68 -0.44 10.90 -1.60
CA SER A 68 -1.63 11.71 -1.34
C SER A 68 -2.86 11.15 -2.05
N GLU A 69 -2.73 10.76 -3.32
CA GLU A 69 -3.82 10.14 -4.08
C GLU A 69 -4.24 8.80 -3.49
N ILE A 70 -3.29 7.98 -3.09
CA ILE A 70 -3.58 6.69 -2.45
C ILE A 70 -4.34 6.90 -1.15
N ARG A 71 -3.91 7.85 -0.31
CA ARG A 71 -4.62 8.14 0.94
C ARG A 71 -6.04 8.67 0.71
N ALA A 72 -6.27 9.39 -0.38
CA ALA A 72 -7.59 9.93 -0.72
C ALA A 72 -8.53 8.88 -1.29
N LYS A 73 -8.05 7.96 -2.11
CA LYS A 73 -8.88 7.05 -2.93
C LYS A 73 -8.70 5.56 -2.62
N HIS A 74 -7.56 5.17 -2.08
CA HIS A 74 -7.18 3.76 -1.88
C HIS A 74 -6.74 3.53 -0.44
N ILE A 75 -7.65 3.73 0.50
CA ILE A 75 -7.36 3.75 1.95
C ILE A 75 -6.72 2.44 2.44
N GLY A 76 -7.08 1.31 1.83
CA GLY A 76 -6.58 -0.01 2.23
C GLY A 76 -5.17 -0.35 1.77
N VAL A 77 -4.53 0.52 0.97
CA VAL A 77 -3.19 0.27 0.42
C VAL A 77 -2.14 0.88 1.33
N GLU A 78 -1.13 0.10 1.71
CA GLU A 78 0.03 0.62 2.44
C GLU A 78 1.13 1.06 1.47
N VAL A 79 1.88 2.08 1.85
CA VAL A 79 2.93 2.65 0.98
C VAL A 79 4.26 2.65 1.71
N ILE A 80 5.27 2.08 1.05
CA ILE A 80 6.68 2.13 1.48
C ILE A 80 7.42 3.06 0.52
N MET A 81 8.10 4.06 1.07
CA MET A 81 8.86 5.03 0.29
C MET A 81 10.31 4.62 0.19
N LEU A 82 10.89 4.71 -1.00
CA LEU A 82 12.31 4.56 -1.21
C LEU A 82 12.93 5.95 -1.36
N THR A 83 13.92 6.26 -0.53
CA THR A 83 14.48 7.61 -0.45
C THR A 83 15.98 7.61 -0.73
N GLY A 84 16.49 8.70 -1.30
CA GLY A 84 17.91 8.93 -1.45
C GLY A 84 18.47 9.89 -0.42
N HIS A 85 19.80 10.03 -0.41
CA HIS A 85 20.44 11.05 0.41
C HIS A 85 20.00 12.45 -0.04
N GLY A 86 19.76 13.36 0.89
CA GLY A 86 19.31 14.71 0.59
C GLY A 86 17.80 14.88 0.51
N GLU A 87 17.02 13.81 0.71
CA GLU A 87 15.56 13.84 0.66
C GLU A 87 14.91 13.82 2.05
N VAL A 88 15.58 14.36 3.05
CA VAL A 88 15.11 14.32 4.45
C VAL A 88 13.74 14.98 4.61
N SER A 89 13.57 16.18 4.07
CA SER A 89 12.29 16.92 4.18
C SER A 89 11.15 16.16 3.53
N SER A 90 11.36 15.61 2.32
CA SER A 90 10.37 14.82 1.60
C SER A 90 10.04 13.51 2.31
N THR A 91 11.05 12.89 2.93
CA THR A 91 10.86 11.66 3.71
C THR A 91 9.98 11.93 4.93
N VAL A 92 10.27 12.99 5.68
CA VAL A 92 9.45 13.40 6.83
C VAL A 92 8.02 13.71 6.40
N GLU A 93 7.87 14.47 5.31
CA GLU A 93 6.55 14.78 4.76
C GLU A 93 5.77 13.51 4.38
N SER A 94 6.44 12.52 3.77
CA SER A 94 5.79 11.26 3.41
C SER A 94 5.22 10.54 4.63
N MET A 95 5.93 10.56 5.74
CA MET A 95 5.43 9.94 6.98
C MET A 95 4.22 10.69 7.53
N HIS A 96 4.22 12.03 7.46
CA HIS A 96 3.05 12.83 7.84
C HIS A 96 1.85 12.58 6.92
N LEU A 97 2.08 12.31 5.65
CA LEU A 97 1.02 12.00 4.68
C LEU A 97 0.49 10.58 4.78
N GLY A 98 1.06 9.76 5.65
CA GLY A 98 0.55 8.43 5.94
C GLY A 98 1.26 7.27 5.26
N ALA A 99 2.50 7.44 4.83
CA ALA A 99 3.32 6.31 4.40
C ALA A 99 3.51 5.35 5.59
N TYR A 100 3.56 4.06 5.29
CA TYR A 100 3.84 3.07 6.33
C TYR A 100 5.25 3.26 6.90
N ASP A 101 6.24 3.33 6.01
CA ASP A 101 7.63 3.51 6.37
C ASP A 101 8.44 3.93 5.14
N TYR A 102 9.72 4.12 5.35
CA TYR A 102 10.67 4.43 4.28
C TYR A 102 11.91 3.56 4.40
N LEU A 103 12.65 3.43 3.30
CA LEU A 103 13.99 2.84 3.25
C LEU A 103 14.91 3.79 2.51
N MET A 104 16.05 4.09 3.10
CA MET A 104 17.06 4.94 2.48
C MET A 104 17.98 4.09 1.59
N LYS A 105 18.14 4.52 0.35
CA LYS A 105 19.07 3.90 -0.60
C LYS A 105 20.53 4.28 -0.24
N PRO A 106 21.48 3.36 -0.27
CA PRO A 106 21.31 1.93 -0.50
C PRO A 106 20.79 1.20 0.72
N TYR A 107 19.93 0.22 0.51
CA TYR A 107 19.38 -0.61 1.58
C TYR A 107 19.64 -2.09 1.27
N GLU A 108 19.64 -2.92 2.29
CA GLU A 108 19.70 -4.36 2.11
C GLU A 108 18.32 -4.88 1.73
N TYR A 109 18.27 -5.79 0.76
CA TYR A 109 17.02 -6.34 0.25
C TYR A 109 16.17 -6.96 1.36
N GLU A 110 16.80 -7.61 2.30
CA GLU A 110 16.13 -8.26 3.43
C GLU A 110 15.34 -7.26 4.29
N TYR A 111 15.81 -6.04 4.42
CA TYR A 111 15.07 -4.97 5.11
C TYR A 111 13.79 -4.59 4.37
N LEU A 112 13.85 -4.54 3.05
CA LEU A 112 12.64 -4.28 2.25
C LEU A 112 11.61 -5.39 2.48
N VAL A 113 12.04 -6.65 2.46
CA VAL A 113 11.15 -7.78 2.70
C VAL A 113 10.51 -7.71 4.09
N VAL A 114 11.29 -7.37 5.11
CA VAL A 114 10.77 -7.18 6.47
C VAL A 114 9.71 -6.08 6.51
N LYS A 115 9.97 -4.95 5.84
CA LYS A 115 9.01 -3.84 5.78
C LYS A 115 7.72 -4.23 5.05
N ILE A 116 7.85 -4.99 3.98
CA ILE A 116 6.68 -5.53 3.26
C ILE A 116 5.85 -6.43 4.18
N GLN A 117 6.49 -7.33 4.91
CA GLN A 117 5.81 -8.23 5.83
C GLN A 117 5.10 -7.47 6.95
N GLU A 118 5.76 -6.50 7.55
CA GLU A 118 5.18 -5.67 8.60
C GLU A 118 3.99 -4.85 8.09
N ALA A 119 4.14 -4.21 6.95
CA ALA A 119 3.07 -3.40 6.34
C ALA A 119 1.86 -4.27 6.00
N TYR A 120 2.09 -5.47 5.50
CA TYR A 120 1.01 -6.38 5.15
C TYR A 120 0.26 -6.87 6.40
N ARG A 121 0.98 -7.15 7.48
CA ARG A 121 0.36 -7.52 8.75
C ARG A 121 -0.56 -6.41 9.26
N VAL A 122 -0.08 -5.17 9.25
CA VAL A 122 -0.86 -4.00 9.68
C VAL A 122 -2.11 -3.84 8.81
N LYS A 123 -1.95 -3.96 7.49
CA LYS A 123 -3.07 -3.90 6.54
C LYS A 123 -4.12 -4.97 6.84
N ARG A 124 -3.69 -6.22 7.03
CA ARG A 124 -4.62 -7.32 7.31
C ARG A 124 -5.36 -7.14 8.62
N GLU A 125 -4.69 -6.71 9.67
CA GLU A 125 -5.31 -6.43 10.97
C GLU A 125 -6.37 -5.33 10.85
N ARG A 126 -6.07 -4.26 10.11
CA ARG A 126 -7.02 -3.19 9.86
C ARG A 126 -8.22 -3.67 9.05
N ASP A 127 -7.98 -4.43 7.99
CA ASP A 127 -9.06 -4.98 7.15
C ASP A 127 -9.97 -5.90 7.97
N GLN A 128 -9.41 -6.70 8.86
CA GLN A 128 -10.19 -7.55 9.76
C GLN A 128 -11.02 -6.74 10.75
N ARG A 129 -10.45 -5.68 11.32
CA ARG A 129 -11.20 -4.80 12.23
C ARG A 129 -12.37 -4.10 11.52
N LEU A 130 -12.14 -3.61 10.32
CA LEU A 130 -13.18 -2.98 9.50
C LEU A 130 -14.29 -3.98 9.17
N LYS A 131 -13.93 -5.18 8.77
CA LYS A 131 -14.89 -6.23 8.46
C LYS A 131 -15.74 -6.59 9.69
N LYS A 132 -15.13 -6.74 10.85
CA LYS A 132 -15.85 -7.02 12.10
C LYS A 132 -16.76 -5.87 12.48
N ALA A 133 -16.32 -4.63 12.29
CA ALA A 133 -17.13 -3.45 12.57
C ALA A 133 -18.35 -3.38 11.64
N GLU A 134 -18.17 -3.70 10.36
CA GLU A 134 -19.27 -3.77 9.39
C GLU A 134 -20.28 -4.86 9.76
N GLU A 135 -19.80 -6.05 10.10
CA GLU A 135 -20.63 -7.16 10.54
C GLU A 135 -21.42 -6.80 11.80
N ARG A 136 -20.78 -6.16 12.78
CA ARG A 136 -21.43 -5.70 14.00
C ARG A 136 -22.51 -4.66 13.70
N SER A 137 -22.19 -3.70 12.84
CA SER A 137 -23.16 -2.67 12.43
C SER A 137 -24.37 -3.29 11.75
N LEU A 138 -24.17 -4.29 10.90
CA LEU A 138 -25.26 -5.00 10.25
C LEU A 138 -26.12 -5.77 11.25
N LEU A 139 -25.50 -6.47 12.20
CA LEU A 139 -26.22 -7.18 13.26
C LEU A 139 -27.05 -6.21 14.14
N ASP A 140 -26.46 -5.07 14.50
CA ASP A 140 -27.17 -4.04 15.27
C ASP A 140 -28.39 -3.52 14.53
N LYS A 141 -28.26 -3.30 13.22
CA LYS A 141 -29.38 -2.89 12.37
C LYS A 141 -30.47 -3.95 12.29
N LEU A 142 -30.10 -5.21 12.18
CA LEU A 142 -31.05 -6.32 12.14
C LEU A 142 -31.76 -6.47 13.48
N GLU A 143 -31.04 -6.37 14.60
CA GLU A 143 -31.63 -6.43 15.95
C GLU A 143 -32.56 -5.25 16.22
N SER A 144 -32.18 -4.04 15.81
CA SER A 144 -33.01 -2.85 16.00
C SER A 144 -34.25 -2.85 15.10
N SER A 145 -34.22 -3.55 13.98
CA SER A 145 -35.40 -3.69 13.11
C SER A 145 -36.35 -4.82 13.55
N TRP A 146 -35.88 -5.71 14.42
CA TRP A 146 -36.67 -6.81 14.90
C TRP A 146 -37.43 -6.41 16.17
N SER A 147 -38.75 -6.54 16.16
CA SER A 147 -39.62 -6.17 17.28
C SER A 147 -40.53 -7.35 17.59
N PRO A 148 -40.27 -8.14 18.66
CA PRO A 148 -41.04 -9.32 18.97
C PRO A 148 -42.48 -9.04 19.40
N GLY A 149 -42.82 -7.79 19.70
CA GLY A 149 -44.18 -7.39 20.07
C GLY A 149 -45.01 -6.86 18.91
N ARG A 150 -44.46 -6.70 17.71
CA ARG A 150 -45.21 -6.24 16.55
C ARG A 150 -45.93 -7.40 15.87
N ARG A 151 -47.21 -7.46 16.15
CA ARG A 151 -48.11 -8.29 15.35
C ARG A 151 -48.80 -7.41 14.32
N ILE A 152 -48.73 -7.86 13.12
CA ILE A 152 -49.48 -7.25 12.03
C ILE A 152 -50.93 -7.60 12.14
#